data_9f8279f47f981d9214ac06c2dd2a35cb
#
_entry.id   9f8279f47f981d9214ac06c2dd2a35cb
#
_cell.length_a   1.000
_cell.length_b   1.000
_cell.length_c   1.000
_cell.angle_alpha   90.00
_cell.angle_beta   90.00
_cell.angle_gamma   90.00
#
_symmetry.space_group_name_H-M   'P 1'
#
loop_
_entity.id
_entity.type
_entity.pdbx_description
1 polymer ?
#
loop_
_entity_poly.entity_id
_entity_poly.type
_entity_poly.pdbx_seq_one_letter_code
_entity_poly.pdbx_strand_id
1 'polypeptide(L)'
;MKRKLIAAIGVAGMMVSIAACGSDSDKGKDGAKAPAGGDKTLTVWVMDGSAPDAWMAEVNKAFEAKHPGVKVKVEKQIWNGIQEKVTTALSEDTPPDVLELGNTQTAGYAVTGGLADLSGDKATLGYDAWNKGMVASNELDGKLYSAPWYAANRVVVYDKAAFKKAGVTPPKTRAEWVDGLKKLKASDPKSQAIYLPGQSWYVLAGLIWDEGSDLAVKDGDKWKGNLSSPEAVNAMNFYNELASYSTAPKDKDEATPQQSTDVVPKGGVASWIGLGWEAGGAIDAMKKAGKTADFGYFPIPGKTADKPGSVFLGGSNLAIAERSKNKDLAKEWLALAAGKEYMTKYATATEGALLPNTDAAQFKPAAGSFAEAMAASSASGKVTPVTPGWANVETAPNPIKDFMTKVLKGEDAKKAGEAADKVINERINQQ
;
A
#
# COMPACT_ATOMS: atom_id res chain seq x y z
N MET A 1 -34.45 34.59 31.51
CA MET A 1 -35.43 34.40 32.59
C MET A 1 -35.66 32.90 32.81
N LYS A 2 -35.57 32.49 34.07
CA LYS A 2 -35.98 31.19 34.70
C LYS A 2 -35.26 29.93 34.18
N ARG A 3 -34.21 29.32 34.81
CA ARG A 3 -34.04 28.68 36.14
C ARG A 3 -35.13 27.63 36.46
N LYS A 4 -34.63 26.35 36.59
CA LYS A 4 -34.76 25.42 37.75
C LYS A 4 -34.34 24.03 37.22
N LEU A 5 -33.30 23.40 37.69
CA LEU A 5 -32.91 22.83 39.02
C LEU A 5 -33.65 21.51 39.39
N ILE A 6 -32.81 20.47 39.53
CA ILE A 6 -32.72 19.42 40.55
C ILE A 6 -33.67 18.21 40.44
N ALA A 7 -33.09 17.02 40.38
CA ALA A 7 -33.11 16.09 41.55
C ALA A 7 -32.24 14.86 41.28
N ALA A 8 -31.28 14.66 42.20
CA ALA A 8 -30.58 13.41 42.45
C ALA A 8 -31.38 12.58 43.47
N ILE A 9 -31.46 11.27 43.30
CA ILE A 9 -31.73 10.26 44.32
C ILE A 9 -30.90 9.06 43.92
N GLY A 10 -30.10 8.64 44.63
CA GLY A 10 -29.31 7.94 45.53
C GLY A 10 -29.99 6.69 46.16
N VAL A 11 -29.08 5.78 46.59
CA VAL A 11 -29.25 4.69 47.56
C VAL A 11 -29.31 3.29 46.96
N ALA A 12 -28.19 2.59 47.14
CA ALA A 12 -27.77 1.56 48.13
C ALA A 12 -28.29 0.14 47.76
N GLY A 13 -27.45 -0.79 47.47
CA GLY A 13 -26.68 -1.62 48.39
C GLY A 13 -27.44 -2.88 48.79
N MET A 14 -26.92 -4.06 48.35
CA MET A 14 -27.05 -5.28 49.16
C MET A 14 -25.96 -6.28 48.77
N MET A 15 -24.99 -6.40 49.67
CA MET A 15 -24.14 -7.58 49.80
C MET A 15 -24.98 -8.71 50.36
N VAL A 16 -24.87 -9.91 49.79
CA VAL A 16 -25.20 -11.15 50.47
C VAL A 16 -24.02 -12.10 50.34
N SER A 17 -23.27 -12.19 51.44
CA SER A 17 -22.32 -13.26 51.72
C SER A 17 -23.08 -14.44 52.32
N ILE A 18 -22.98 -15.62 51.75
CA ILE A 18 -23.30 -16.86 52.44
C ILE A 18 -22.08 -17.77 52.32
N ALA A 19 -21.43 -17.94 53.48
CA ALA A 19 -20.51 -19.01 53.75
C ALA A 19 -21.29 -20.20 54.32
N ALA A 20 -21.04 -21.39 53.82
CA ALA A 20 -21.36 -22.63 54.54
C ALA A 20 -20.30 -23.68 54.23
N CYS A 21 -19.58 -24.06 55.26
CA CYS A 21 -18.72 -25.22 55.33
C CYS A 21 -19.54 -26.54 55.38
N GLY A 22 -18.95 -27.61 54.89
CA GLY A 22 -19.47 -28.96 55.14
C GLY A 22 -18.73 -30.02 54.39
N SER A 23 -17.88 -30.73 55.08
CA SER A 23 -16.91 -31.78 54.87
C SER A 23 -17.42 -33.06 54.19
N ASP A 24 -16.47 -33.66 53.51
CA ASP A 24 -15.96 -35.05 53.59
C ASP A 24 -16.23 -36.02 52.47
N SER A 25 -15.10 -36.53 51.94
CA SER A 25 -14.70 -37.84 51.43
C SER A 25 -15.50 -38.49 50.27
N ASP A 26 -14.96 -38.86 49.17
CA ASP A 26 -14.02 -39.89 48.80
C ASP A 26 -13.91 -40.11 47.28
N LYS A 27 -12.73 -40.36 46.83
CA LYS A 27 -12.26 -41.07 45.62
C LYS A 27 -13.12 -41.19 44.34
N GLY A 28 -12.61 -40.56 43.30
CA GLY A 28 -12.88 -40.94 41.91
C GLY A 28 -11.89 -40.22 40.98
N LYS A 29 -10.83 -40.93 40.55
CA LYS A 29 -9.95 -40.53 39.46
C LYS A 29 -10.74 -40.52 38.16
N ASP A 30 -10.99 -39.39 37.63
CA ASP A 30 -11.11 -39.16 36.20
C ASP A 30 -10.60 -37.79 35.91
N GLY A 31 -9.54 -37.74 35.08
CA GLY A 31 -8.88 -36.50 34.68
C GLY A 31 -9.79 -35.64 33.81
N ALA A 32 -10.63 -34.85 34.44
CA ALA A 32 -11.28 -33.74 33.76
C ALA A 32 -10.21 -32.68 33.47
N LYS A 33 -9.79 -32.60 32.20
CA LYS A 33 -9.12 -31.42 31.67
C LYS A 33 -9.88 -30.19 32.14
N ALA A 34 -9.20 -29.29 32.85
CA ALA A 34 -9.74 -27.97 33.16
C ALA A 34 -10.32 -27.34 31.91
N PRO A 35 -11.45 -26.65 31.94
CA PRO A 35 -11.96 -25.91 30.80
C PRO A 35 -10.89 -24.89 30.40
N ALA A 36 -10.38 -25.06 29.19
CA ALA A 36 -9.45 -24.14 28.59
C ALA A 36 -10.05 -22.73 28.64
N GLY A 37 -9.23 -21.78 29.01
CA GLY A 37 -9.56 -20.40 29.32
C GLY A 37 -10.59 -19.75 28.42
N GLY A 38 -11.27 -18.75 28.99
CA GLY A 38 -12.34 -18.01 28.31
C GLY A 38 -11.99 -17.53 26.91
N ASP A 39 -13.03 -17.28 26.10
CA ASP A 39 -12.94 -16.89 24.70
C ASP A 39 -11.88 -15.80 24.50
N LYS A 40 -10.82 -16.13 23.76
CA LYS A 40 -9.76 -15.17 23.39
C LYS A 40 -10.14 -14.49 22.10
N THR A 41 -9.91 -13.18 22.02
CA THR A 41 -10.09 -12.42 20.80
C THR A 41 -8.71 -12.05 20.22
N LEU A 42 -8.48 -12.41 18.96
CA LEU A 42 -7.37 -11.91 18.15
C LEU A 42 -7.86 -10.72 17.34
N THR A 43 -7.35 -9.52 17.60
CA THR A 43 -7.75 -8.30 16.89
C THR A 43 -6.80 -8.04 15.72
N VAL A 44 -7.37 -7.92 14.52
CA VAL A 44 -6.63 -7.72 13.28
C VAL A 44 -7.10 -6.41 12.63
N TRP A 45 -6.19 -5.48 12.42
CA TRP A 45 -6.43 -4.27 11.66
C TRP A 45 -6.02 -4.45 10.21
N VAL A 46 -6.95 -4.18 9.29
CA VAL A 46 -6.71 -4.15 7.84
C VAL A 46 -7.31 -2.88 7.25
N MET A 47 -6.75 -2.41 6.14
CA MET A 47 -7.30 -1.26 5.44
C MET A 47 -8.55 -1.66 4.67
N ASP A 48 -9.52 -0.77 4.64
CA ASP A 48 -10.74 -0.99 3.85
C ASP A 48 -10.37 -1.12 2.36
N GLY A 49 -10.87 -2.17 1.72
CA GLY A 49 -10.53 -2.52 0.34
C GLY A 49 -9.23 -3.31 0.14
N SER A 50 -8.41 -3.54 1.18
CA SER A 50 -7.15 -4.31 1.05
C SER A 50 -7.38 -5.80 0.83
N ALA A 51 -8.47 -6.36 1.34
CA ALA A 51 -8.82 -7.75 1.12
C ALA A 51 -10.32 -7.93 0.86
N PRO A 52 -10.71 -8.83 -0.06
CA PRO A 52 -12.10 -9.24 -0.21
C PRO A 52 -12.64 -9.85 1.08
N ASP A 53 -13.84 -9.44 1.48
CA ASP A 53 -14.48 -9.92 2.73
C ASP A 53 -14.62 -11.45 2.76
N ALA A 54 -14.92 -12.07 1.63
CA ALA A 54 -15.04 -13.53 1.52
C ALA A 54 -13.70 -14.24 1.79
N TRP A 55 -12.59 -13.69 1.28
CA TRP A 55 -11.25 -14.21 1.54
C TRP A 55 -10.90 -14.09 3.01
N MET A 56 -11.12 -12.93 3.61
CA MET A 56 -10.85 -12.70 5.03
C MET A 56 -11.66 -13.64 5.93
N ALA A 57 -12.95 -13.84 5.59
CA ALA A 57 -13.81 -14.78 6.32
C ALA A 57 -13.31 -16.22 6.23
N GLU A 58 -12.76 -16.64 5.08
CA GLU A 58 -12.21 -17.99 4.89
C GLU A 58 -10.95 -18.19 5.72
N VAL A 59 -10.00 -17.23 5.71
CA VAL A 59 -8.80 -17.26 6.55
C VAL A 59 -9.17 -17.39 8.02
N ASN A 60 -10.06 -16.51 8.50
CA ASN A 60 -10.45 -16.48 9.89
C ASN A 60 -11.17 -17.75 10.33
N LYS A 61 -12.07 -18.31 9.51
CA LYS A 61 -12.74 -19.58 9.77
C LYS A 61 -11.74 -20.73 9.89
N ALA A 62 -10.74 -20.78 9.01
CA ALA A 62 -9.72 -21.82 9.04
C ALA A 62 -8.83 -21.69 10.28
N PHE A 63 -8.49 -20.46 10.68
CA PHE A 63 -7.74 -20.18 11.91
C PHE A 63 -8.54 -20.57 13.16
N GLU A 64 -9.79 -20.13 13.29
CA GLU A 64 -10.66 -20.42 14.43
C GLU A 64 -10.93 -21.92 14.59
N ALA A 65 -11.00 -22.67 13.47
CA ALA A 65 -11.16 -24.12 13.51
C ALA A 65 -9.96 -24.85 14.11
N LYS A 66 -8.75 -24.28 13.99
CA LYS A 66 -7.52 -24.80 14.61
C LYS A 66 -7.38 -24.38 16.08
N HIS A 67 -8.06 -23.33 16.49
CA HIS A 67 -7.96 -22.71 17.82
C HIS A 67 -9.35 -22.60 18.48
N PRO A 68 -9.92 -23.72 18.98
CA PRO A 68 -11.21 -23.67 19.68
C PRO A 68 -11.21 -22.68 20.84
N GLY A 69 -12.21 -21.79 20.91
CA GLY A 69 -12.31 -20.73 21.90
C GLY A 69 -11.57 -19.43 21.53
N VAL A 70 -10.95 -19.37 20.32
CA VAL A 70 -10.41 -18.12 19.79
C VAL A 70 -11.37 -17.55 18.73
N LYS A 71 -11.56 -16.22 18.77
CA LYS A 71 -12.31 -15.46 17.76
C LYS A 71 -11.41 -14.42 17.12
N VAL A 72 -11.48 -14.28 15.80
CA VAL A 72 -10.77 -13.22 15.07
C VAL A 72 -11.73 -12.03 14.86
N LYS A 73 -11.34 -10.88 15.41
CA LYS A 73 -12.04 -9.60 15.21
C LYS A 73 -11.28 -8.78 14.19
N VAL A 74 -11.84 -8.62 13.00
CA VAL A 74 -11.27 -7.74 11.97
C VAL A 74 -11.84 -6.33 12.12
N GLU A 75 -10.96 -5.35 12.21
CA GLU A 75 -11.30 -3.93 12.27
C GLU A 75 -10.74 -3.22 11.03
N LYS A 76 -11.65 -2.77 10.16
CA LYS A 76 -11.29 -2.02 8.95
C LYS A 76 -10.86 -0.61 9.28
N GLN A 77 -9.75 -0.18 8.70
CA GLN A 77 -9.14 1.13 8.85
C GLN A 77 -9.20 1.89 7.52
N ILE A 78 -8.93 3.19 7.55
CA ILE A 78 -8.79 4.01 6.34
C ILE A 78 -7.37 4.60 6.29
N TRP A 79 -6.83 4.76 5.08
CA TRP A 79 -5.46 5.27 4.90
C TRP A 79 -5.27 6.72 5.39
N ASN A 80 -6.31 7.54 5.31
CA ASN A 80 -6.23 8.93 5.78
C ASN A 80 -6.05 8.99 7.31
N GLY A 81 -4.96 9.59 7.76
CA GLY A 81 -4.61 9.70 9.18
C GLY A 81 -4.12 8.41 9.84
N ILE A 82 -3.85 7.34 9.06
CA ILE A 82 -3.50 6.02 9.61
C ILE A 82 -2.17 6.04 10.35
N GLN A 83 -1.20 6.84 9.92
CA GLN A 83 0.12 6.89 10.55
C GLN A 83 0.02 7.28 12.03
N GLU A 84 -0.71 8.34 12.32
CA GLU A 84 -0.93 8.82 13.69
C GLU A 84 -1.72 7.79 14.51
N LYS A 85 -2.75 7.20 13.88
CA LYS A 85 -3.59 6.19 14.53
C LYS A 85 -2.81 4.94 14.92
N VAL A 86 -1.96 4.41 14.03
CA VAL A 86 -1.10 3.25 14.29
C VAL A 86 -0.07 3.59 15.36
N THR A 87 0.58 4.76 15.30
CA THR A 87 1.53 5.21 16.32
C THR A 87 0.89 5.24 17.71
N THR A 88 -0.33 5.77 17.79
CA THR A 88 -1.09 5.80 19.06
C THR A 88 -1.41 4.39 19.52
N ALA A 89 -1.99 3.55 18.66
CA ALA A 89 -2.38 2.19 19.00
C ALA A 89 -1.20 1.32 19.46
N LEU A 90 -0.04 1.43 18.82
CA LEU A 90 1.17 0.68 19.22
C LEU A 90 1.71 1.11 20.59
N SER A 91 1.35 2.29 21.09
CA SER A 91 1.73 2.79 22.41
C SER A 91 0.79 2.34 23.53
N GLU A 92 -0.39 1.83 23.21
CA GLU A 92 -1.38 1.34 24.17
C GLU A 92 -0.95 0.04 24.85
N ASP A 93 -1.52 -0.26 26.01
CA ASP A 93 -1.25 -1.50 26.76
C ASP A 93 -1.91 -2.73 26.12
N THR A 94 -2.92 -2.51 25.30
CA THR A 94 -3.68 -3.53 24.56
C THR A 94 -3.87 -3.08 23.11
N PRO A 95 -2.79 -3.05 22.33
CA PRO A 95 -2.88 -2.73 20.90
C PRO A 95 -3.63 -3.84 20.14
N PRO A 96 -4.05 -3.60 18.88
CA PRO A 96 -4.42 -4.69 17.98
C PRO A 96 -3.25 -5.67 17.84
N ASP A 97 -3.58 -6.97 17.70
CA ASP A 97 -2.57 -8.02 17.68
C ASP A 97 -1.80 -8.04 16.35
N VAL A 98 -2.52 -7.93 15.24
CA VAL A 98 -1.97 -7.85 13.88
C VAL A 98 -2.41 -6.56 13.22
N LEU A 99 -1.49 -5.90 12.53
CA LEU A 99 -1.74 -4.65 11.82
C LEU A 99 -1.25 -4.73 10.38
N GLU A 100 -2.11 -4.28 9.46
CA GLU A 100 -1.68 -3.92 8.12
C GLU A 100 -1.00 -2.54 8.17
N LEU A 101 0.21 -2.48 7.64
CA LEU A 101 1.05 -1.28 7.58
C LEU A 101 1.46 -1.00 6.14
N GLY A 102 1.47 0.27 5.75
CA GLY A 102 2.08 0.67 4.48
C GLY A 102 3.57 0.30 4.47
N ASN A 103 4.04 -0.24 3.36
CA ASN A 103 5.42 -0.71 3.24
C ASN A 103 6.46 0.41 3.36
N THR A 104 6.10 1.66 3.12
CA THR A 104 6.97 2.83 3.28
C THR A 104 7.11 3.29 4.73
N GLN A 105 6.25 2.82 5.63
CA GLN A 105 6.15 3.28 7.01
C GLN A 105 6.60 2.24 8.04
N THR A 106 6.69 0.97 7.64
CA THR A 106 6.98 -0.16 8.54
C THR A 106 8.27 0.04 9.34
N ALA A 107 9.35 0.52 8.72
CA ALA A 107 10.62 0.79 9.38
C ALA A 107 10.50 1.84 10.51
N GLY A 108 9.65 2.85 10.33
CA GLY A 108 9.37 3.86 11.35
C GLY A 108 8.72 3.29 12.61
N TYR A 109 7.79 2.36 12.45
CA TYR A 109 7.18 1.68 13.61
C TYR A 109 8.11 0.65 14.26
N ALA A 110 8.97 0.00 13.47
CA ALA A 110 9.93 -0.96 13.98
C ALA A 110 10.98 -0.30 14.89
N VAL A 111 11.55 0.85 14.49
CA VAL A 111 12.59 1.55 15.27
C VAL A 111 12.08 2.05 16.61
N THR A 112 10.79 2.39 16.73
CA THR A 112 10.18 2.81 18.01
C THR A 112 9.92 1.64 18.96
N GLY A 113 10.22 0.40 18.56
CA GLY A 113 9.92 -0.79 19.35
C GLY A 113 8.42 -1.15 19.40
N GLY A 114 7.62 -0.61 18.48
CA GLY A 114 6.18 -0.89 18.39
C GLY A 114 5.86 -2.26 17.78
N LEU A 115 6.79 -2.85 17.02
CA LEU A 115 6.59 -4.11 16.31
C LEU A 115 7.42 -5.25 16.90
N ALA A 116 6.85 -6.45 16.91
CA ALA A 116 7.54 -7.65 17.36
C ALA A 116 8.63 -8.08 16.37
N ASP A 117 9.78 -8.55 16.91
CA ASP A 117 10.84 -9.16 16.12
C ASP A 117 10.41 -10.57 15.68
N LEU A 118 10.28 -10.78 14.38
CA LEU A 118 9.86 -12.03 13.76
C LEU A 118 11.04 -12.81 13.16
N SER A 119 12.30 -12.41 13.44
CA SER A 119 13.49 -13.02 12.85
C SER A 119 13.59 -14.52 13.12
N GLY A 120 13.12 -14.97 14.29
CA GLY A 120 13.05 -16.39 14.65
C GLY A 120 11.95 -17.18 13.93
N ASP A 121 11.00 -16.50 13.30
CA ASP A 121 9.81 -17.10 12.69
C ASP A 121 9.92 -17.18 11.16
N LYS A 122 11.06 -16.79 10.56
CA LYS A 122 11.28 -16.74 9.09
C LYS A 122 10.84 -18.02 8.38
N ALA A 123 11.22 -19.18 8.89
CA ALA A 123 10.86 -20.47 8.28
C ALA A 123 9.33 -20.72 8.32
N THR A 124 8.70 -20.47 9.47
CA THR A 124 7.26 -20.65 9.66
C THR A 124 6.44 -19.69 8.78
N LEU A 125 6.95 -18.46 8.59
CA LEU A 125 6.34 -17.45 7.74
C LEU A 125 6.57 -17.67 6.24
N GLY A 126 7.44 -18.62 5.86
CA GLY A 126 7.74 -18.90 4.45
C GLY A 126 8.61 -17.85 3.78
N TYR A 127 9.50 -17.20 4.54
CA TYR A 127 10.38 -16.11 4.10
C TYR A 127 11.12 -16.38 2.78
N ASP A 128 11.65 -17.59 2.61
CA ASP A 128 12.45 -17.96 1.42
C ASP A 128 11.63 -17.96 0.11
N ALA A 129 10.30 -18.08 0.24
CA ALA A 129 9.38 -18.05 -0.90
C ALA A 129 8.87 -16.64 -1.22
N TRP A 130 9.17 -15.64 -0.42
CA TRP A 130 8.69 -14.29 -0.65
C TRP A 130 9.36 -13.62 -1.86
N ASN A 131 8.60 -12.79 -2.54
CA ASN A 131 9.11 -11.94 -3.60
C ASN A 131 10.20 -11.00 -3.05
N LYS A 132 11.41 -11.10 -3.59
CA LYS A 132 12.59 -10.37 -3.09
C LYS A 132 12.42 -8.85 -3.14
N GLY A 133 11.65 -8.33 -4.12
CA GLY A 133 11.34 -6.90 -4.21
C GLY A 133 10.47 -6.38 -3.06
N MET A 134 9.73 -7.28 -2.38
CA MET A 134 8.88 -6.92 -1.26
C MET A 134 9.55 -7.09 0.10
N VAL A 135 10.60 -7.92 0.19
CA VAL A 135 11.26 -8.27 1.47
C VAL A 135 11.90 -7.05 2.13
N ALA A 136 12.54 -6.17 1.36
CA ALA A 136 13.31 -5.04 1.90
C ALA A 136 12.52 -4.16 2.88
N SER A 137 11.23 -3.93 2.62
CA SER A 137 10.38 -3.09 3.49
C SER A 137 9.97 -3.76 4.81
N ASN A 138 10.30 -5.04 4.99
CA ASN A 138 9.95 -5.83 6.17
C ASN A 138 11.12 -6.00 7.13
N GLU A 139 12.32 -5.60 6.72
CA GLU A 139 13.54 -5.74 7.51
C GLU A 139 14.13 -4.39 7.87
N LEU A 140 14.65 -4.29 9.09
CA LEU A 140 15.41 -3.14 9.59
C LEU A 140 16.60 -3.67 10.40
N ASP A 141 17.81 -3.22 10.09
CA ASP A 141 19.06 -3.60 10.78
C ASP A 141 19.25 -5.12 10.93
N GLY A 142 18.88 -5.86 9.87
CA GLY A 142 19.02 -7.32 9.81
C GLY A 142 17.92 -8.12 10.55
N LYS A 143 16.95 -7.44 11.15
CA LYS A 143 15.83 -8.05 11.83
C LYS A 143 14.56 -7.98 10.99
N LEU A 144 13.71 -8.99 11.09
CA LEU A 144 12.40 -9.06 10.45
C LEU A 144 11.32 -8.55 11.40
N TYR A 145 10.49 -7.59 10.95
CA TYR A 145 9.42 -6.99 11.75
C TYR A 145 8.01 -7.19 11.18
N SER A 146 7.91 -7.70 9.97
CA SER A 146 6.62 -7.94 9.30
C SER A 146 6.75 -9.01 8.23
N ALA A 147 5.63 -9.47 7.72
CA ALA A 147 5.57 -10.26 6.50
C ALA A 147 5.01 -9.41 5.36
N PRO A 148 5.58 -9.45 4.15
CA PRO A 148 4.97 -8.79 3.01
C PRO A 148 3.60 -9.44 2.77
N TRP A 149 2.59 -8.62 2.52
CA TRP A 149 1.25 -9.14 2.25
C TRP A 149 0.93 -9.08 0.76
N TYR A 150 0.85 -7.88 0.23
CA TYR A 150 0.66 -7.67 -1.20
C TYR A 150 1.45 -6.46 -1.69
N ALA A 151 1.67 -6.42 -3.01
CA ALA A 151 2.16 -5.23 -3.69
C ALA A 151 1.26 -4.89 -4.87
N ALA A 152 1.34 -3.63 -5.29
CA ALA A 152 0.77 -3.15 -6.52
C ALA A 152 1.71 -2.14 -7.15
N ASN A 153 1.75 -2.11 -8.45
CA ASN A 153 2.44 -1.07 -9.19
C ASN A 153 1.54 -0.48 -10.28
N ARG A 154 1.87 0.72 -10.65
CA ARG A 154 1.15 1.45 -11.68
C ARG A 154 1.48 0.91 -13.07
N VAL A 155 0.49 0.96 -13.96
CA VAL A 155 0.62 0.71 -15.39
C VAL A 155 -0.03 1.86 -16.16
N VAL A 156 0.19 1.93 -17.45
CA VAL A 156 -0.57 2.83 -18.31
C VAL A 156 -1.87 2.14 -18.69
N VAL A 157 -2.99 2.81 -18.40
CA VAL A 157 -4.34 2.44 -18.83
C VAL A 157 -4.70 3.32 -20.02
N TYR A 158 -5.21 2.75 -21.10
CA TYR A 158 -5.55 3.50 -22.30
C TYR A 158 -6.91 3.13 -22.88
N ASP A 159 -7.56 4.08 -23.50
CA ASP A 159 -8.77 3.88 -24.28
C ASP A 159 -8.39 3.28 -25.64
N LYS A 160 -8.84 2.04 -25.91
CA LYS A 160 -8.52 1.33 -27.15
C LYS A 160 -9.06 2.01 -28.39
N ALA A 161 -10.23 2.66 -28.30
CA ALA A 161 -10.82 3.37 -29.40
C ALA A 161 -10.01 4.62 -29.77
N ALA A 162 -9.55 5.39 -28.76
CA ALA A 162 -8.69 6.55 -28.97
C ALA A 162 -7.34 6.16 -29.60
N PHE A 163 -6.70 5.10 -29.08
CA PHE A 163 -5.44 4.60 -29.65
C PHE A 163 -5.61 4.10 -31.09
N LYS A 164 -6.66 3.32 -31.37
CA LYS A 164 -6.98 2.86 -32.73
C LYS A 164 -7.22 4.03 -33.69
N LYS A 165 -7.99 5.04 -33.26
CA LYS A 165 -8.28 6.24 -34.06
C LYS A 165 -7.00 7.01 -34.43
N ALA A 166 -6.06 7.10 -33.48
CA ALA A 166 -4.78 7.79 -33.67
C ALA A 166 -3.70 6.93 -34.37
N GLY A 167 -3.95 5.64 -34.63
CA GLY A 167 -2.96 4.70 -35.18
C GLY A 167 -1.80 4.46 -34.23
N VAL A 168 -2.07 4.46 -32.90
CA VAL A 168 -1.07 4.23 -31.87
C VAL A 168 -1.20 2.79 -31.36
N THR A 169 -0.09 2.09 -31.28
CA THR A 169 0.04 0.81 -30.58
C THR A 169 0.68 1.05 -29.21
N PRO A 170 0.43 0.17 -28.20
CA PRO A 170 1.09 0.28 -26.91
C PRO A 170 2.62 0.42 -27.04
N PRO A 171 3.20 1.56 -26.60
CA PRO A 171 4.62 1.82 -26.72
C PRO A 171 5.43 0.96 -25.75
N LYS A 172 6.65 0.58 -26.14
CA LYS A 172 7.59 -0.14 -25.30
C LYS A 172 8.71 0.75 -24.78
N THR A 173 9.00 1.85 -25.48
CA THR A 173 10.06 2.79 -25.12
C THR A 173 9.49 4.17 -24.79
N ARG A 174 10.23 4.96 -24.01
CA ARG A 174 9.88 6.35 -23.71
C ARG A 174 9.72 7.20 -24.97
N ALA A 175 10.58 6.98 -25.98
CA ALA A 175 10.51 7.69 -27.26
C ALA A 175 9.22 7.36 -28.01
N GLU A 176 8.88 6.07 -28.13
CA GLU A 176 7.61 5.62 -28.72
C GLU A 176 6.40 6.17 -27.96
N TRP A 177 6.50 6.29 -26.63
CA TRP A 177 5.44 6.84 -25.78
C TRP A 177 5.16 8.29 -26.11
N VAL A 178 6.21 9.12 -26.14
CA VAL A 178 6.09 10.55 -26.51
C VAL A 178 5.52 10.70 -27.92
N ASP A 179 5.98 9.90 -28.90
CA ASP A 179 5.45 9.93 -30.27
C ASP A 179 3.99 9.48 -30.33
N GLY A 180 3.60 8.49 -29.51
CA GLY A 180 2.20 8.10 -29.34
C GLY A 180 1.34 9.23 -28.79
N LEU A 181 1.81 9.93 -27.76
CA LEU A 181 1.10 11.08 -27.17
C LEU A 181 0.93 12.23 -28.17
N LYS A 182 1.94 12.51 -29.00
CA LYS A 182 1.84 13.49 -30.09
C LYS A 182 0.73 13.11 -31.09
N LYS A 183 0.69 11.84 -31.53
CA LYS A 183 -0.34 11.33 -32.46
C LYS A 183 -1.74 11.39 -31.84
N LEU A 184 -1.89 10.99 -30.57
CA LEU A 184 -3.15 11.07 -29.84
C LEU A 184 -3.64 12.53 -29.78
N LYS A 185 -2.76 13.48 -29.43
CA LYS A 185 -3.09 14.90 -29.36
C LYS A 185 -3.45 15.49 -30.74
N ALA A 186 -2.78 15.06 -31.80
CA ALA A 186 -3.10 15.46 -33.17
C ALA A 186 -4.45 14.88 -33.65
N SER A 187 -4.77 13.65 -33.26
CA SER A 187 -6.03 12.96 -33.62
C SER A 187 -7.25 13.57 -32.93
N ASP A 188 -7.09 14.07 -31.73
CA ASP A 188 -8.13 14.75 -30.96
C ASP A 188 -7.54 15.89 -30.10
N PRO A 189 -7.42 17.11 -30.65
CA PRO A 189 -6.85 18.25 -29.94
C PRO A 189 -7.60 18.67 -28.68
N LYS A 190 -8.87 18.28 -28.53
CA LYS A 190 -9.70 18.59 -27.33
C LYS A 190 -9.49 17.57 -26.22
N SER A 191 -9.00 16.40 -26.54
CA SER A 191 -8.71 15.33 -25.59
C SER A 191 -7.35 15.52 -24.94
N GLN A 192 -7.19 14.94 -23.76
CA GLN A 192 -5.91 14.75 -23.11
C GLN A 192 -5.29 13.44 -23.63
N ALA A 193 -4.10 13.52 -24.24
CA ALA A 193 -3.40 12.32 -24.68
C ALA A 193 -3.03 11.42 -23.49
N ILE A 194 -2.72 12.08 -22.37
CA ILE A 194 -2.54 11.46 -21.06
C ILE A 194 -3.16 12.36 -19.97
N TYR A 195 -3.81 11.78 -18.98
CA TYR A 195 -4.10 12.48 -17.73
C TYR A 195 -2.99 12.15 -16.72
N LEU A 196 -2.19 13.15 -16.36
CA LEU A 196 -1.05 13.00 -15.47
C LEU A 196 -1.03 14.14 -14.44
N PRO A 197 -1.54 13.91 -13.21
CA PRO A 197 -1.51 14.88 -12.14
C PRO A 197 -0.10 15.30 -11.76
N GLY A 198 0.10 16.59 -11.45
CA GLY A 198 1.44 17.13 -11.23
C GLY A 198 2.19 16.61 -10.01
N GLN A 199 1.51 15.92 -9.09
CA GLN A 199 2.10 15.38 -7.87
C GLN A 199 2.03 13.85 -7.79
N SER A 200 1.97 13.13 -8.93
CA SER A 200 2.06 11.66 -8.95
C SER A 200 3.51 11.20 -8.69
N TRP A 201 4.00 11.47 -7.50
CA TRP A 201 5.41 11.32 -7.15
C TRP A 201 5.90 9.86 -7.17
N TYR A 202 5.04 8.87 -6.99
CA TYR A 202 5.39 7.46 -7.18
C TYR A 202 5.70 7.12 -8.65
N VAL A 203 5.08 7.85 -9.59
CA VAL A 203 5.44 7.74 -11.02
C VAL A 203 6.83 8.35 -11.23
N LEU A 204 7.09 9.53 -10.66
CA LEU A 204 8.41 10.15 -10.73
C LEU A 204 9.49 9.28 -10.10
N ALA A 205 9.22 8.64 -8.96
CA ALA A 205 10.15 7.70 -8.32
C ALA A 205 10.57 6.58 -9.28
N GLY A 206 9.62 5.97 -10.00
CA GLY A 206 9.90 4.96 -11.04
C GLY A 206 10.80 5.52 -12.14
N LEU A 207 10.55 6.74 -12.59
CA LEU A 207 11.36 7.39 -13.62
C LEU A 207 12.80 7.67 -13.14
N ILE A 208 12.98 8.07 -11.87
CA ILE A 208 14.31 8.28 -11.26
C ILE A 208 15.09 6.96 -11.19
N TRP A 209 14.44 5.88 -10.76
CA TRP A 209 15.06 4.56 -10.72
C TRP A 209 15.42 4.03 -12.11
N ASP A 210 14.62 4.31 -13.11
CA ASP A 210 14.91 3.96 -14.50
C ASP A 210 16.06 4.80 -15.09
N GLU A 211 16.32 5.99 -14.55
CA GLU A 211 17.54 6.78 -14.83
C GLU A 211 18.79 6.21 -14.15
N GLY A 212 18.64 5.26 -13.21
CA GLY A 212 19.74 4.63 -12.50
C GLY A 212 20.10 5.29 -11.16
N SER A 213 19.21 6.11 -10.63
CA SER A 213 19.37 6.82 -9.36
C SER A 213 18.32 6.45 -8.34
N ASP A 214 18.32 7.08 -7.18
CA ASP A 214 17.37 6.90 -6.09
C ASP A 214 16.89 8.26 -5.54
N LEU A 215 15.75 8.24 -4.83
CA LEU A 215 15.15 9.43 -4.18
C LEU A 215 16.04 9.99 -3.06
N ALA A 216 16.72 9.11 -2.37
CA ALA A 216 17.74 9.42 -1.38
C ALA A 216 18.83 8.34 -1.40
N VAL A 217 20.05 8.71 -1.04
CA VAL A 217 21.22 7.84 -1.05
C VAL A 217 21.94 7.86 0.30
N LYS A 218 22.63 6.78 0.63
CA LYS A 218 23.49 6.74 1.82
C LYS A 218 24.79 7.50 1.57
N ASP A 219 25.21 8.30 2.54
CA ASP A 219 26.50 8.95 2.61
C ASP A 219 27.09 8.71 4.01
N GLY A 220 27.92 7.68 4.14
CA GLY A 220 28.32 7.12 5.42
C GLY A 220 27.11 6.57 6.18
N ASP A 221 26.95 7.04 7.43
CA ASP A 221 25.84 6.63 8.30
C ASP A 221 24.56 7.46 8.12
N LYS A 222 24.58 8.44 7.21
CA LYS A 222 23.44 9.34 6.97
C LYS A 222 22.82 9.09 5.62
N TRP A 223 21.55 9.43 5.53
CA TRP A 223 20.82 9.52 4.28
C TRP A 223 20.83 10.96 3.76
N LYS A 224 20.91 11.10 2.45
CA LYS A 224 20.80 12.37 1.74
C LYS A 224 19.75 12.30 0.66
N GLY A 225 18.92 13.34 0.55
CA GLY A 225 18.05 13.56 -0.61
C GLY A 225 18.88 13.64 -1.89
N ASN A 226 18.31 13.18 -3.00
CA ASN A 226 19.05 13.04 -4.26
C ASN A 226 18.24 13.52 -5.48
N LEU A 227 17.27 14.41 -5.24
CA LEU A 227 16.41 14.97 -6.29
C LEU A 227 17.11 16.00 -7.18
N SER A 228 18.24 16.54 -6.74
CA SER A 228 19.10 17.43 -7.52
C SER A 228 20.14 16.72 -8.37
N SER A 229 20.23 15.39 -8.31
CA SER A 229 21.16 14.60 -9.16
C SER A 229 20.79 14.76 -10.64
N PRO A 230 21.78 14.63 -11.56
CA PRO A 230 21.51 14.70 -12.99
C PRO A 230 20.41 13.72 -13.45
N GLU A 231 20.41 12.52 -12.88
CA GLU A 231 19.42 11.45 -13.18
C GLU A 231 18.02 11.84 -12.72
N ALA A 232 17.87 12.38 -11.50
CA ALA A 232 16.59 12.83 -10.98
C ALA A 232 16.06 14.05 -11.77
N VAL A 233 16.94 14.95 -12.15
CA VAL A 233 16.61 16.09 -13.02
C VAL A 233 16.14 15.60 -14.39
N ASN A 234 16.83 14.62 -15.01
CA ASN A 234 16.41 14.04 -16.27
C ASN A 234 15.04 13.35 -16.15
N ALA A 235 14.80 12.60 -15.09
CA ALA A 235 13.52 11.98 -14.80
C ALA A 235 12.39 13.02 -14.67
N MET A 236 12.64 14.11 -13.94
CA MET A 236 11.66 15.19 -13.79
C MET A 236 11.40 15.96 -15.09
N ASN A 237 12.42 16.18 -15.90
CA ASN A 237 12.26 16.78 -17.22
C ASN A 237 11.41 15.90 -18.14
N PHE A 238 11.61 14.57 -18.10
CA PHE A 238 10.76 13.64 -18.84
C PHE A 238 9.31 13.62 -18.29
N TYR A 239 9.14 13.67 -16.97
CA TYR A 239 7.82 13.83 -16.37
C TYR A 239 7.12 15.11 -16.86
N ASN A 240 7.84 16.22 -16.90
CA ASN A 240 7.33 17.51 -17.40
C ASN A 240 6.96 17.43 -18.90
N GLU A 241 7.74 16.70 -19.72
CA GLU A 241 7.40 16.44 -21.12
C GLU A 241 6.06 15.68 -21.23
N LEU A 242 5.89 14.58 -20.49
CA LEU A 242 4.63 13.85 -20.44
C LEU A 242 3.46 14.74 -19.97
N ALA A 243 3.67 15.55 -18.93
CA ALA A 243 2.68 16.46 -18.39
C ALA A 243 2.26 17.55 -19.37
N SER A 244 3.07 17.85 -20.39
CA SER A 244 2.70 18.80 -21.45
C SER A 244 1.54 18.33 -22.33
N TYR A 245 1.25 17.03 -22.34
CA TYR A 245 0.11 16.42 -23.02
C TYR A 245 -1.12 16.25 -22.14
N SER A 246 -1.06 16.77 -20.91
CA SER A 246 -2.10 16.71 -19.88
C SER A 246 -2.62 18.10 -19.52
N THR A 247 -3.90 18.17 -19.11
CA THR A 247 -4.47 19.37 -18.47
C THR A 247 -4.73 19.13 -16.97
N ALA A 248 -4.18 18.09 -16.41
CA ALA A 248 -4.30 17.80 -14.99
C ALA A 248 -3.68 18.91 -14.13
N PRO A 249 -4.20 19.15 -12.91
CA PRO A 249 -3.65 20.15 -12.00
C PRO A 249 -2.17 19.86 -11.66
N LYS A 250 -1.34 20.90 -11.72
CA LYS A 250 0.11 20.79 -11.46
C LYS A 250 0.46 20.63 -9.97
N ASP A 251 -0.48 20.92 -9.08
CA ASP A 251 -0.33 20.94 -7.63
C ASP A 251 -1.29 19.96 -6.92
N LYS A 252 -1.72 18.94 -7.62
CA LYS A 252 -2.57 17.87 -7.10
C LYS A 252 -2.01 16.51 -7.50
N ASP A 253 -2.34 15.51 -6.69
CA ASP A 253 -2.08 14.10 -6.99
C ASP A 253 -3.29 13.43 -7.68
N GLU A 254 -3.19 12.13 -7.88
CA GLU A 254 -4.21 11.31 -8.52
C GLU A 254 -5.53 11.20 -7.73
N ALA A 255 -5.53 11.59 -6.46
CA ALA A 255 -6.71 11.52 -5.60
C ALA A 255 -7.54 12.82 -5.60
N THR A 256 -7.00 13.92 -6.17
CA THR A 256 -7.69 15.23 -6.09
C THR A 256 -7.59 16.02 -7.41
N PRO A 257 -8.60 15.98 -8.31
CA PRO A 257 -9.77 15.09 -8.26
C PRO A 257 -9.38 13.61 -8.45
N GLN A 258 -10.17 12.70 -7.92
CA GLN A 258 -9.92 11.27 -8.07
C GLN A 258 -9.95 10.90 -9.57
N GLN A 259 -8.78 10.51 -10.11
CA GLN A 259 -8.63 10.31 -11.56
C GLN A 259 -9.58 9.24 -12.11
N SER A 260 -9.77 8.14 -11.39
CA SER A 260 -10.55 7.00 -11.83
C SER A 260 -12.06 7.24 -11.81
N THR A 261 -12.59 8.01 -10.85
CA THR A 261 -14.05 8.20 -10.67
C THR A 261 -14.54 9.57 -11.11
N ASP A 262 -13.70 10.59 -11.00
CA ASP A 262 -14.12 11.98 -11.23
C ASP A 262 -13.63 12.56 -12.56
N VAL A 263 -12.61 11.97 -13.19
CA VAL A 263 -12.00 12.47 -14.42
C VAL A 263 -12.25 11.53 -15.58
N VAL A 264 -11.72 10.31 -15.54
CA VAL A 264 -11.77 9.36 -16.66
C VAL A 264 -13.20 9.07 -17.14
N PRO A 265 -14.21 8.85 -16.26
CA PRO A 265 -15.58 8.57 -16.70
C PRO A 265 -16.28 9.73 -17.42
N LYS A 266 -15.79 10.97 -17.26
CA LYS A 266 -16.31 12.12 -18.02
C LYS A 266 -15.95 12.06 -19.49
N GLY A 267 -14.86 11.33 -19.84
CA GLY A 267 -14.35 11.20 -21.20
C GLY A 267 -13.29 12.25 -21.54
N GLY A 268 -12.77 12.17 -22.76
CA GLY A 268 -11.72 13.08 -23.22
C GLY A 268 -10.33 12.78 -22.65
N VAL A 269 -10.11 11.58 -22.16
CA VAL A 269 -8.82 11.08 -21.66
C VAL A 269 -8.44 9.83 -22.47
N ALA A 270 -7.35 9.90 -23.24
CA ALA A 270 -6.90 8.80 -24.08
C ALA A 270 -6.05 7.78 -23.31
N SER A 271 -5.30 8.24 -22.32
CA SER A 271 -4.53 7.36 -21.41
C SER A 271 -4.30 8.01 -20.05
N TRP A 272 -3.94 7.21 -19.06
CA TRP A 272 -3.60 7.64 -17.72
C TRP A 272 -2.74 6.59 -17.01
N ILE A 273 -2.06 6.95 -15.94
CA ILE A 273 -1.25 6.02 -15.15
C ILE A 273 -2.02 5.68 -13.88
N GLY A 274 -2.29 4.39 -13.66
CA GLY A 274 -3.13 3.99 -12.54
C GLY A 274 -2.81 2.62 -11.99
N LEU A 275 -3.53 2.28 -10.92
CA LEU A 275 -3.49 1.03 -10.16
C LEU A 275 -4.71 0.16 -10.55
N GLY A 276 -4.67 -1.13 -10.20
CA GLY A 276 -5.72 -2.08 -10.58
C GLY A 276 -7.10 -1.70 -10.07
N TRP A 277 -7.21 -1.29 -8.83
CA TRP A 277 -8.47 -0.83 -8.25
C TRP A 277 -8.97 0.49 -8.84
N GLU A 278 -8.07 1.35 -9.30
CA GLU A 278 -8.45 2.57 -10.01
C GLU A 278 -9.02 2.25 -11.38
N ALA A 279 -8.41 1.30 -12.11
CA ALA A 279 -8.94 0.83 -13.38
C ALA A 279 -10.33 0.21 -13.22
N GLY A 280 -10.51 -0.64 -12.20
CA GLY A 280 -11.82 -1.20 -11.83
C GLY A 280 -12.83 -0.11 -11.47
N GLY A 281 -12.43 0.84 -10.63
CA GLY A 281 -13.28 1.98 -10.24
C GLY A 281 -13.73 2.84 -11.43
N ALA A 282 -12.86 3.06 -12.41
CA ALA A 282 -13.21 3.78 -13.64
C ALA A 282 -14.22 2.99 -14.49
N ILE A 283 -14.04 1.67 -14.62
CA ILE A 283 -14.99 0.79 -15.34
C ILE A 283 -16.37 0.86 -14.67
N ASP A 284 -16.43 0.72 -13.36
CA ASP A 284 -17.68 0.77 -12.60
C ASP A 284 -18.35 2.15 -12.70
N ALA A 285 -17.60 3.23 -12.60
CA ALA A 285 -18.14 4.57 -12.72
C ALA A 285 -18.67 4.84 -14.13
N MET A 286 -17.98 4.37 -15.18
CA MET A 286 -18.48 4.46 -16.56
C MET A 286 -19.76 3.65 -16.75
N LYS A 287 -19.81 2.41 -16.24
CA LYS A 287 -20.99 1.56 -16.29
C LYS A 287 -22.19 2.22 -15.61
N LYS A 288 -22.02 2.79 -14.43
CA LYS A 288 -23.06 3.54 -13.71
C LYS A 288 -23.54 4.76 -14.49
N ALA A 289 -22.68 5.37 -15.30
CA ALA A 289 -23.03 6.49 -16.19
C ALA A 289 -23.60 6.03 -17.57
N GLY A 290 -23.90 4.74 -17.75
CA GLY A 290 -24.40 4.18 -19.01
C GLY A 290 -23.38 4.17 -20.15
N LYS A 291 -22.08 4.24 -19.83
CA LYS A 291 -20.97 4.21 -20.80
C LYS A 291 -20.29 2.86 -20.77
N THR A 292 -19.72 2.46 -21.93
CA THR A 292 -18.86 1.28 -22.02
C THR A 292 -17.40 1.68 -21.86
N ALA A 293 -16.69 1.00 -20.96
CA ALA A 293 -15.23 1.10 -20.86
C ALA A 293 -14.60 0.01 -21.72
N ASP A 294 -13.70 0.38 -22.61
CA ASP A 294 -12.85 -0.56 -23.39
C ASP A 294 -11.39 -0.14 -23.22
N PHE A 295 -10.85 -0.47 -22.05
CA PHE A 295 -9.47 -0.16 -21.73
C PHE A 295 -8.52 -1.27 -22.14
N GLY A 296 -7.31 -0.85 -22.51
CA GLY A 296 -6.14 -1.70 -22.60
C GLY A 296 -5.09 -1.24 -21.59
N TYR A 297 -4.07 -2.07 -21.43
CA TYR A 297 -3.05 -1.89 -20.40
C TYR A 297 -1.68 -2.19 -20.97
N PHE A 298 -0.68 -1.42 -20.57
CA PHE A 298 0.71 -1.73 -20.87
C PHE A 298 1.63 -1.25 -19.75
N PRO A 299 2.78 -1.92 -19.54
CA PRO A 299 3.80 -1.47 -18.59
C PRO A 299 4.22 -0.04 -18.86
N ILE A 300 4.63 0.70 -17.82
CA ILE A 300 5.29 2.00 -18.03
C ILE A 300 6.50 1.78 -18.95
N PRO A 301 6.58 2.49 -20.11
CA PRO A 301 7.66 2.28 -21.07
C PRO A 301 9.03 2.60 -20.48
N GLY A 302 9.99 1.72 -20.71
CA GLY A 302 11.38 1.91 -20.33
C GLY A 302 12.19 2.74 -21.33
N LYS A 303 13.48 2.87 -21.07
CA LYS A 303 14.43 3.48 -22.03
C LYS A 303 14.61 2.60 -23.26
N THR A 304 14.55 1.29 -23.09
CA THR A 304 14.72 0.27 -24.14
C THR A 304 13.52 -0.67 -24.19
N ALA A 305 13.30 -1.32 -25.34
CA ALA A 305 12.11 -2.15 -25.55
C ALA A 305 12.14 -3.51 -24.84
N ASP A 306 13.31 -3.96 -24.41
CA ASP A 306 13.54 -5.23 -23.74
C ASP A 306 13.26 -5.18 -22.23
N LYS A 307 13.17 -3.96 -21.66
CA LYS A 307 12.96 -3.76 -20.24
C LYS A 307 11.90 -2.68 -19.99
N PRO A 308 10.78 -3.01 -19.31
CA PRO A 308 9.84 -2.02 -18.83
C PRO A 308 10.51 -1.00 -17.92
N GLY A 309 9.98 0.21 -17.86
CA GLY A 309 10.39 1.23 -16.92
C GLY A 309 10.21 0.77 -15.48
N SER A 310 11.04 1.29 -14.58
CA SER A 310 10.94 0.99 -13.17
C SER A 310 9.65 1.55 -12.57
N VAL A 311 9.11 0.85 -11.59
CA VAL A 311 7.85 1.20 -10.92
C VAL A 311 8.01 1.13 -9.41
N PHE A 312 7.21 1.91 -8.69
CA PHE A 312 7.10 1.76 -7.24
C PHE A 312 6.26 0.53 -6.92
N LEU A 313 6.84 -0.41 -6.16
CA LEU A 313 6.14 -1.52 -5.55
C LEU A 313 5.50 -1.04 -4.24
N GLY A 314 4.37 -0.33 -4.37
CA GLY A 314 3.56 0.05 -3.24
C GLY A 314 2.78 -1.14 -2.72
N GLY A 315 2.48 -1.15 -1.43
CA GLY A 315 1.69 -2.24 -0.87
C GLY A 315 1.73 -2.24 0.64
N SER A 316 1.33 -3.36 1.20
CA SER A 316 1.19 -3.50 2.64
C SER A 316 1.96 -4.70 3.17
N ASN A 317 2.41 -4.53 4.39
CA ASN A 317 3.01 -5.55 5.24
C ASN A 317 2.04 -5.88 6.38
N LEU A 318 2.05 -7.12 6.86
CA LEU A 318 1.37 -7.52 8.07
C LEU A 318 2.39 -7.63 9.21
N ALA A 319 2.17 -6.88 10.27
CA ALA A 319 3.04 -6.85 11.44
C ALA A 319 2.29 -7.25 12.71
N ILE A 320 3.04 -7.63 13.74
CA ILE A 320 2.50 -7.97 15.06
C ILE A 320 2.94 -6.86 16.03
N ALA A 321 2.00 -6.33 16.81
CA ALA A 321 2.35 -5.35 17.83
C ALA A 321 3.22 -5.97 18.92
N GLU A 322 4.30 -5.27 19.33
CA GLU A 322 5.20 -5.77 20.38
C GLU A 322 4.49 -5.99 21.72
N ARG A 323 3.48 -5.18 22.05
CA ARG A 323 2.70 -5.30 23.28
C ARG A 323 1.50 -6.24 23.18
N SER A 324 1.27 -6.89 22.03
CA SER A 324 0.20 -7.88 21.90
C SER A 324 0.33 -8.96 22.98
N LYS A 325 -0.80 -9.32 23.61
CA LYS A 325 -0.90 -10.42 24.58
C LYS A 325 -1.14 -11.78 23.91
N ASN A 326 -1.36 -11.77 22.59
CA ASN A 326 -1.70 -12.94 21.78
C ASN A 326 -0.62 -13.22 20.71
N LYS A 327 0.66 -12.86 20.93
CA LYS A 327 1.73 -12.94 19.90
C LYS A 327 1.80 -14.29 19.20
N ASP A 328 1.68 -15.40 19.94
CA ASP A 328 1.75 -16.74 19.33
C ASP A 328 0.58 -16.99 18.38
N LEU A 329 -0.64 -16.64 18.79
CA LEU A 329 -1.83 -16.73 17.93
C LEU A 329 -1.70 -15.77 16.73
N ALA A 330 -1.16 -14.58 16.93
CA ALA A 330 -0.92 -13.60 15.87
C ALA A 330 0.09 -14.12 14.83
N LYS A 331 1.17 -14.79 15.25
CA LYS A 331 2.15 -15.42 14.36
C LYS A 331 1.52 -16.54 13.53
N GLU A 332 0.69 -17.36 14.13
CA GLU A 332 0.01 -18.45 13.43
C GLU A 332 -1.03 -17.91 12.43
N TRP A 333 -1.79 -16.89 12.81
CA TRP A 333 -2.70 -16.22 11.90
C TRP A 333 -1.94 -15.57 10.72
N LEU A 334 -0.84 -14.87 11.02
CA LEU A 334 0.02 -14.25 10.02
C LEU A 334 0.59 -15.28 9.04
N ALA A 335 1.11 -16.39 9.55
CA ALA A 335 1.63 -17.49 8.73
C ALA A 335 0.55 -18.11 7.82
N LEU A 336 -0.70 -18.16 8.29
CA LEU A 336 -1.83 -18.65 7.51
C LEU A 336 -2.20 -17.62 6.41
N ALA A 337 -2.42 -16.36 6.79
CA ALA A 337 -2.87 -15.30 5.89
C ALA A 337 -1.84 -14.96 4.81
N ALA A 338 -0.55 -14.89 5.18
CA ALA A 338 0.55 -14.63 4.25
C ALA A 338 1.12 -15.91 3.59
N GLY A 339 0.59 -17.08 3.92
CA GLY A 339 1.03 -18.36 3.39
C GLY A 339 0.57 -18.61 1.94
N LYS A 340 1.33 -19.44 1.21
CA LYS A 340 1.12 -19.73 -0.22
C LYS A 340 -0.34 -20.06 -0.58
N GLU A 341 -1.02 -20.89 0.23
CA GLU A 341 -2.39 -21.31 -0.07
C GLU A 341 -3.35 -20.11 -0.12
N TYR A 342 -3.36 -19.32 0.95
CA TYR A 342 -4.27 -18.17 1.04
C TYR A 342 -3.85 -17.02 0.14
N MET A 343 -2.56 -16.85 -0.12
CA MET A 343 -2.09 -15.86 -1.09
C MET A 343 -2.46 -16.22 -2.53
N THR A 344 -2.53 -17.51 -2.90
CA THR A 344 -3.07 -17.95 -4.19
C THR A 344 -4.57 -17.61 -4.31
N LYS A 345 -5.33 -17.89 -3.26
CA LYS A 345 -6.76 -17.51 -3.19
C LYS A 345 -6.96 -16.00 -3.21
N TYR A 346 -6.07 -15.26 -2.55
CA TYR A 346 -6.07 -13.80 -2.54
C TYR A 346 -5.86 -13.21 -3.94
N ALA A 347 -4.83 -13.67 -4.66
CA ALA A 347 -4.56 -13.23 -6.02
C ALA A 347 -5.75 -13.51 -6.96
N THR A 348 -6.41 -14.65 -6.79
CA THR A 348 -7.63 -15.00 -7.55
C THR A 348 -8.81 -14.10 -7.17
N ALA A 349 -9.03 -13.88 -5.88
CA ALA A 349 -10.15 -13.08 -5.36
C ALA A 349 -10.02 -11.59 -5.70
N THR A 350 -8.79 -11.09 -5.89
CA THR A 350 -8.51 -9.72 -6.34
C THR A 350 -8.38 -9.62 -7.87
N GLU A 351 -8.63 -10.70 -8.60
CA GLU A 351 -8.50 -10.78 -10.06
C GLU A 351 -7.10 -10.31 -10.55
N GLY A 352 -6.08 -10.46 -9.69
CA GLY A 352 -4.73 -9.99 -9.95
C GLY A 352 -4.55 -8.47 -9.91
N ALA A 353 -5.50 -7.73 -9.33
CA ALA A 353 -5.33 -6.29 -9.07
C ALA A 353 -4.24 -6.00 -8.03
N LEU A 354 -3.88 -7.01 -7.24
CA LEU A 354 -2.81 -6.99 -6.25
C LEU A 354 -1.87 -8.17 -6.48
N LEU A 355 -0.57 -7.93 -6.43
CA LEU A 355 0.46 -8.97 -6.51
C LEU A 355 0.58 -9.66 -5.16
N PRO A 356 0.54 -10.99 -5.11
CA PRO A 356 0.78 -11.73 -3.86
C PRO A 356 2.23 -11.58 -3.42
N ASN A 357 2.48 -11.85 -2.13
CA ASN A 357 3.83 -11.78 -1.55
C ASN A 357 4.79 -12.85 -2.07
N THR A 358 4.31 -13.83 -2.79
CA THR A 358 5.12 -14.95 -3.29
C THR A 358 4.80 -15.28 -4.74
N ASP A 359 5.83 -15.49 -5.55
CA ASP A 359 5.71 -15.98 -6.93
C ASP A 359 5.13 -17.40 -7.01
N ALA A 360 5.17 -18.13 -5.88
CA ALA A 360 4.59 -19.47 -5.75
C ALA A 360 3.05 -19.47 -5.64
N ALA A 361 2.40 -18.33 -5.60
CA ALA A 361 0.94 -18.21 -5.53
C ALA A 361 0.21 -18.61 -6.83
N GLN A 362 0.89 -19.11 -7.84
CA GLN A 362 0.35 -19.74 -9.06
C GLN A 362 -0.79 -18.97 -9.76
N PHE A 363 -0.82 -17.67 -9.60
CA PHE A 363 -1.75 -16.82 -10.33
C PHE A 363 -1.18 -16.55 -11.74
N LYS A 364 -1.97 -16.88 -12.77
CA LYS A 364 -1.63 -16.56 -14.17
C LYS A 364 -2.58 -15.48 -14.65
N PRO A 365 -2.08 -14.25 -14.87
CA PRO A 365 -2.90 -13.18 -15.44
C PRO A 365 -3.47 -13.57 -16.80
N ALA A 366 -4.69 -13.14 -17.08
CA ALA A 366 -5.26 -13.25 -18.41
C ALA A 366 -4.50 -12.35 -19.40
N ALA A 367 -4.30 -12.81 -20.62
CA ALA A 367 -3.63 -12.03 -21.66
C ALA A 367 -4.36 -10.70 -21.92
N GLY A 368 -3.63 -9.61 -21.99
CA GLY A 368 -4.15 -8.25 -22.17
C GLY A 368 -4.82 -7.65 -20.93
N SER A 369 -4.75 -8.32 -19.78
CA SER A 369 -5.32 -7.82 -18.53
C SER A 369 -4.41 -6.79 -17.84
N PHE A 370 -4.98 -6.01 -16.91
CA PHE A 370 -4.22 -5.15 -16.01
C PHE A 370 -3.14 -5.94 -15.26
N ALA A 371 -3.51 -7.10 -14.74
CA ALA A 371 -2.64 -7.96 -13.96
C ALA A 371 -1.42 -8.44 -14.77
N GLU A 372 -1.56 -8.71 -16.08
CA GLU A 372 -0.42 -9.07 -16.95
C GLU A 372 0.56 -7.90 -17.09
N ALA A 373 0.06 -6.69 -17.36
CA ALA A 373 0.90 -5.50 -17.49
C ALA A 373 1.59 -5.16 -16.16
N MET A 374 0.89 -5.33 -15.03
CA MET A 374 1.41 -5.11 -13.70
C MET A 374 2.52 -6.12 -13.35
N ALA A 375 2.29 -7.41 -13.61
CA ALA A 375 3.29 -8.46 -13.38
C ALA A 375 4.54 -8.25 -14.22
N ALA A 376 4.39 -7.86 -15.48
CA ALA A 376 5.52 -7.55 -16.37
C ALA A 376 6.37 -6.39 -15.86
N SER A 377 5.77 -5.37 -15.23
CA SER A 377 6.48 -4.21 -14.65
C SER A 377 7.14 -4.53 -13.31
N SER A 378 6.59 -5.47 -12.54
CA SER A 378 7.02 -5.73 -11.15
C SER A 378 8.48 -6.18 -11.05
N ALA A 379 9.00 -6.86 -12.08
CA ALA A 379 10.41 -7.28 -12.15
C ALA A 379 11.41 -6.09 -12.13
N SER A 380 10.97 -4.90 -12.56
CA SER A 380 11.73 -3.64 -12.50
C SER A 380 11.30 -2.77 -11.31
N GLY A 381 10.53 -3.32 -10.39
CA GLY A 381 9.97 -2.58 -9.26
C GLY A 381 10.98 -2.36 -8.14
N LYS A 382 10.87 -1.21 -7.47
CA LYS A 382 11.62 -0.86 -6.27
C LYS A 382 10.68 -0.31 -5.19
N VAL A 383 11.15 -0.33 -3.96
CA VAL A 383 10.53 0.34 -2.82
C VAL A 383 11.25 1.66 -2.53
N THR A 384 10.63 2.53 -1.76
CA THR A 384 11.25 3.76 -1.25
C THR A 384 12.42 3.44 -0.32
N PRO A 385 13.30 4.40 0.01
CA PRO A 385 14.39 4.17 0.95
C PRO A 385 13.91 3.54 2.24
N VAL A 386 14.48 2.39 2.60
CA VAL A 386 14.13 1.66 3.83
C VAL A 386 14.92 2.25 4.98
N THR A 387 14.33 3.25 5.62
CA THR A 387 14.88 3.92 6.80
C THR A 387 13.72 4.43 7.66
N PRO A 388 13.87 4.45 8.99
CA PRO A 388 12.83 4.95 9.89
C PRO A 388 12.34 6.37 9.56
N GLY A 389 13.25 7.25 9.16
CA GLY A 389 12.95 8.63 8.82
C GLY A 389 12.23 8.83 7.50
N TRP A 390 12.05 7.79 6.66
CA TRP A 390 11.35 7.96 5.38
C TRP A 390 9.88 8.36 5.57
N ALA A 391 9.21 7.83 6.58
CA ALA A 391 7.85 8.21 6.92
C ALA A 391 7.71 9.72 7.16
N ASN A 392 8.73 10.36 7.75
CA ASN A 392 8.75 11.81 7.97
C ASN A 392 8.90 12.59 6.65
N VAL A 393 9.60 12.01 5.65
CA VAL A 393 9.70 12.61 4.30
C VAL A 393 8.35 12.63 3.60
N GLU A 394 7.56 11.55 3.75
CA GLU A 394 6.22 11.46 3.14
C GLU A 394 5.17 12.35 3.80
N THR A 395 5.40 12.75 5.07
CA THR A 395 4.47 13.62 5.81
C THR A 395 4.32 14.98 5.12
N ALA A 396 3.08 15.48 5.10
CA ALA A 396 2.76 16.77 4.48
C ALA A 396 3.41 17.97 5.21
N PRO A 397 3.89 18.98 4.50
CA PRO A 397 4.02 19.05 3.05
C PRO A 397 5.15 18.15 2.54
N ASN A 398 4.82 17.27 1.59
CA ASN A 398 5.78 16.32 1.03
C ASN A 398 6.76 17.05 0.09
N PRO A 399 8.09 17.02 0.37
CA PRO A 399 9.08 17.79 -0.41
C PRO A 399 9.20 17.32 -1.87
N ILE A 400 8.87 16.06 -2.18
CA ILE A 400 8.90 15.54 -3.54
C ILE A 400 7.74 16.14 -4.34
N LYS A 401 6.54 16.22 -3.75
CA LYS A 401 5.37 16.87 -4.36
C LYS A 401 5.61 18.37 -4.61
N ASP A 402 6.27 19.05 -3.67
CA ASP A 402 6.64 20.46 -3.81
C ASP A 402 7.66 20.66 -4.93
N PHE A 403 8.68 19.81 -5.01
CA PHE A 403 9.67 19.76 -6.10
C PHE A 403 8.97 19.66 -7.47
N MET A 404 8.10 18.67 -7.62
CA MET A 404 7.36 18.44 -8.87
C MET A 404 6.52 19.67 -9.25
N THR A 405 5.78 20.23 -8.29
CA THR A 405 4.93 21.40 -8.51
C THR A 405 5.73 22.61 -8.99
N LYS A 406 6.89 22.89 -8.39
CA LYS A 406 7.78 23.99 -8.75
C LYS A 406 8.29 23.85 -10.16
N VAL A 407 8.80 22.65 -10.52
CA VAL A 407 9.31 22.39 -11.88
C VAL A 407 8.20 22.50 -12.93
N LEU A 408 7.04 21.93 -12.67
CA LEU A 408 5.89 22.04 -13.58
C LEU A 408 5.36 23.48 -13.72
N LYS A 409 5.63 24.35 -12.75
CA LYS A 409 5.32 25.80 -12.83
C LYS A 409 6.46 26.63 -13.43
N GLY A 410 7.57 25.99 -13.87
CA GLY A 410 8.65 26.61 -14.64
C GLY A 410 9.92 26.93 -13.84
N GLU A 411 10.05 26.44 -12.59
CA GLU A 411 11.32 26.54 -11.85
C GLU A 411 12.35 25.56 -12.43
N ASP A 412 13.62 25.93 -12.39
CA ASP A 412 14.71 25.05 -12.79
C ASP A 412 14.72 23.76 -11.92
N ALA A 413 14.80 22.60 -12.57
CA ALA A 413 14.66 21.32 -11.90
C ALA A 413 15.80 21.04 -10.91
N LYS A 414 17.04 21.43 -11.23
CA LYS A 414 18.16 21.24 -10.31
C LYS A 414 18.00 22.10 -9.06
N LYS A 415 17.66 23.38 -9.24
CA LYS A 415 17.44 24.31 -8.12
C LYS A 415 16.28 23.87 -7.22
N ALA A 416 15.16 23.46 -7.82
CA ALA A 416 14.01 22.93 -7.07
C ALA A 416 14.37 21.64 -6.33
N GLY A 417 15.18 20.78 -6.96
CA GLY A 417 15.73 19.55 -6.36
C GLY A 417 16.62 19.84 -5.16
N GLU A 418 17.55 20.79 -5.25
CA GLU A 418 18.43 21.21 -4.14
C GLU A 418 17.60 21.69 -2.92
N ALA A 419 16.50 22.42 -3.16
CA ALA A 419 15.62 22.86 -2.10
C ALA A 419 14.86 21.70 -1.45
N ALA A 420 14.42 20.73 -2.25
CA ALA A 420 13.75 19.52 -1.74
C ALA A 420 14.71 18.61 -0.98
N ASP A 421 15.92 18.40 -1.48
CA ASP A 421 16.98 17.62 -0.84
C ASP A 421 17.32 18.14 0.57
N LYS A 422 17.33 19.46 0.75
CA LYS A 422 17.52 20.04 2.08
C LYS A 422 16.45 19.61 3.06
N VAL A 423 15.17 19.63 2.67
CA VAL A 423 14.04 19.19 3.52
C VAL A 423 14.11 17.68 3.75
N ILE A 424 14.45 16.89 2.72
CA ILE A 424 14.62 15.46 2.85
C ILE A 424 15.73 15.16 3.86
N ASN A 425 16.89 15.81 3.77
CA ASN A 425 18.02 15.63 4.69
C ASN A 425 17.65 15.90 6.14
N GLU A 426 16.83 16.93 6.38
CA GLU A 426 16.36 17.29 7.71
C GLU A 426 15.42 16.21 8.29
N ARG A 427 14.58 15.60 7.46
CA ARG A 427 13.52 14.67 7.88
C ARG A 427 13.95 13.22 7.93
N ILE A 428 14.71 12.76 6.92
CA ILE A 428 15.06 11.35 6.75
C ILE A 428 16.00 10.82 7.85
N ASN A 429 16.74 11.71 8.51
CA ASN A 429 17.67 11.38 9.58
C ASN A 429 17.08 11.62 10.99
N GLN A 430 15.81 12.02 11.08
CA GLN A 430 15.09 12.08 12.35
C GLN A 430 14.60 10.65 12.70
N GLN A 431 14.97 10.20 13.90
CA GLN A 431 14.54 8.92 14.45
C GLN A 431 13.42 9.13 15.46
#